data_175f23d27e1da8208683e407bac9c729
#
_entry.id   175f23d27e1da8208683e407bac9c729
#
_cell.length_a   1.000
_cell.length_b   1.000
_cell.length_c   1.000
_cell.angle_alpha   90.00
_cell.angle_beta   90.00
_cell.angle_gamma   90.00
#
_symmetry.space_group_name_H-M   'P 1'
#
loop_
_entity.id
_entity.type
_entity.pdbx_description
1 polymer ?
#
loop_
_entity_poly.entity_id
_entity_poly.type
_entity_poly.pdbx_seq_one_letter_code
_entity_poly.pdbx_strand_id
1 'polypeptide(L)'
;MYRKLSNAPCLLRPVVALLFSAGLACGHAQADQTFPVTLAGHAFLPAKTFVAPPKDAPKSLAVSGKYTGPGGKRVDAVGSLPGTSFLSDKDAPRQTGISLPFAGQPVQGFSGIKKAKDGTYWVLQDNGYGSKANSSDAMLIFHRVKPDWKKGSVSLVESLFLHDPDGKLPFTVVNEGTKSRYLTGMDLDIESIQPIGENFWFGDELGPYLVKTDRKGKVLAFFETQVDGKVIKSPDHYAVTTPAVPGQFSTPVRRSRGFEGMAAAKDGSKLYPLLEGPLWNAEEKKWEQKGDREYLRILEFDTVKNEWTGRSWKYLLEQNGNNIGDFNMIDADTGLIIERDNGEDLAEHACNGQARPDCQNVPAKFKRVYKISLSDVDAEGFVKKIGHIDLMDINDPQGVAKRGGKNGKFTFPFVTIEDVDVVDSDHLIVANDNNLPYSAGRLPNQQDDNEFILLHAPEFLRAR
;
A
#
# COMPACT_ATOMS: atom_id res chain seq x y z
N MET A 1 40.50 -75.25 -8.21
CA MET A 1 40.40 -76.17 -9.32
C MET A 1 40.04 -75.47 -10.58
N TYR A 2 40.86 -75.63 -11.60
CA TYR A 2 40.79 -75.01 -12.92
C TYR A 2 39.59 -75.46 -13.75
N ARG A 3 39.06 -74.56 -14.65
CA ARG A 3 38.88 -74.75 -16.11
C ARG A 3 38.05 -73.57 -16.65
N LYS A 4 38.64 -72.81 -17.48
CA LYS A 4 38.90 -72.76 -18.91
C LYS A 4 37.75 -72.28 -19.79
N LEU A 5 38.07 -71.22 -20.46
CA LEU A 5 37.51 -70.47 -21.59
C LEU A 5 36.89 -71.29 -22.74
N SER A 6 35.85 -70.73 -23.37
CA SER A 6 35.67 -70.92 -24.84
C SER A 6 35.10 -69.62 -25.43
N ASN A 7 35.81 -69.10 -26.45
CA ASN A 7 35.45 -68.00 -27.33
C ASN A 7 34.40 -68.43 -28.38
N ALA A 8 33.49 -67.56 -28.73
CA ALA A 8 32.80 -67.57 -30.03
C ALA A 8 32.42 -66.15 -30.43
N PRO A 9 32.37 -65.80 -31.73
CA PRO A 9 32.54 -64.46 -32.24
C PRO A 9 31.23 -63.63 -32.34
N CYS A 10 31.43 -62.34 -32.19
CA CYS A 10 30.44 -61.31 -32.24
C CYS A 10 30.06 -60.93 -33.68
N LEU A 11 28.77 -60.98 -34.01
CA LEU A 11 28.21 -60.40 -35.23
C LEU A 11 27.65 -59.00 -34.89
N LEU A 12 28.33 -57.95 -35.39
CA LEU A 12 27.87 -56.59 -35.33
C LEU A 12 26.63 -56.37 -36.23
N ARG A 13 25.54 -55.91 -35.61
CA ARG A 13 24.45 -55.24 -36.33
C ARG A 13 24.46 -53.76 -35.98
N PRO A 14 24.32 -52.85 -36.95
CA PRO A 14 24.23 -51.39 -36.64
C PRO A 14 22.86 -51.04 -36.08
N VAL A 15 22.84 -50.50 -34.87
CA VAL A 15 21.66 -49.86 -34.29
C VAL A 15 21.69 -48.40 -34.73
N VAL A 16 20.74 -48.04 -35.58
CA VAL A 16 20.47 -46.62 -35.91
C VAL A 16 19.83 -46.00 -34.69
N ALA A 17 20.59 -45.15 -33.97
CA ALA A 17 20.07 -44.30 -32.91
C ALA A 17 19.39 -43.10 -33.53
N LEU A 18 18.07 -43.03 -33.52
CA LEU A 18 17.30 -41.84 -33.72
C LEU A 18 17.49 -40.93 -32.48
N LEU A 19 18.29 -39.88 -32.65
CA LEU A 19 18.37 -38.77 -31.71
C LEU A 19 17.10 -37.92 -31.82
N PHE A 20 16.13 -38.17 -30.90
CA PHE A 20 15.11 -37.18 -30.59
C PHE A 20 15.79 -36.02 -29.83
N SER A 21 16.04 -34.94 -30.51
CA SER A 21 16.37 -33.66 -29.87
C SER A 21 15.07 -33.12 -29.23
N ALA A 22 14.83 -33.46 -27.97
CA ALA A 22 13.88 -32.74 -27.13
C ALA A 22 14.49 -31.34 -26.92
N GLY A 23 13.99 -30.39 -27.69
CA GLY A 23 14.26 -28.97 -27.42
C GLY A 23 13.68 -28.62 -26.06
N LEU A 24 14.52 -28.58 -25.04
CA LEU A 24 14.22 -27.87 -23.80
C LEU A 24 14.05 -26.41 -24.19
N ALA A 25 12.81 -25.96 -24.37
CA ALA A 25 12.47 -24.56 -24.27
C ALA A 25 12.77 -24.14 -22.83
N CYS A 26 14.02 -23.75 -22.56
CA CYS A 26 14.31 -22.91 -21.41
C CYS A 26 13.50 -21.63 -21.57
N GLY A 27 12.33 -21.58 -20.95
CA GLY A 27 11.65 -20.33 -20.69
C GLY A 27 12.64 -19.47 -19.88
N HIS A 28 13.34 -18.57 -20.57
CA HIS A 28 14.08 -17.53 -19.91
C HIS A 28 13.03 -16.74 -19.13
N ALA A 29 13.02 -16.87 -17.81
CA ALA A 29 12.44 -15.84 -16.95
C ALA A 29 13.17 -14.57 -17.39
N GLN A 30 12.47 -13.71 -18.14
CA GLN A 30 12.99 -12.42 -18.55
C GLN A 30 13.27 -11.67 -17.26
N ALA A 31 14.54 -11.41 -16.98
CA ALA A 31 14.93 -10.65 -15.80
C ALA A 31 14.14 -9.34 -15.82
N ASP A 32 13.48 -9.03 -14.71
CA ASP A 32 12.69 -7.84 -14.55
C ASP A 32 13.54 -6.59 -14.90
N GLN A 33 13.10 -5.84 -15.92
CA GLN A 33 13.89 -4.73 -16.47
C GLN A 33 13.83 -3.54 -15.51
N THR A 34 15.00 -3.07 -15.05
CA THR A 34 15.12 -1.80 -14.33
C THR A 34 15.21 -0.64 -15.33
N PHE A 35 14.35 0.36 -15.16
CA PHE A 35 14.37 1.58 -15.97
C PHE A 35 14.99 2.74 -15.22
N PRO A 36 15.84 3.57 -15.86
CA PRO A 36 16.35 4.77 -15.25
C PRO A 36 15.24 5.79 -15.01
N VAL A 37 15.34 6.53 -13.91
CA VAL A 37 14.38 7.56 -13.52
C VAL A 37 15.11 8.81 -13.04
N THR A 38 14.54 9.99 -13.34
CA THR A 38 15.11 11.28 -12.96
C THR A 38 14.10 12.08 -12.15
N LEU A 39 14.56 12.71 -11.07
CA LEU A 39 13.76 13.61 -10.25
C LEU A 39 13.45 14.90 -11.03
N ALA A 40 12.16 15.17 -11.24
CA ALA A 40 11.67 16.37 -11.93
C ALA A 40 11.03 17.39 -10.98
N GLY A 41 10.65 16.95 -9.77
CA GLY A 41 10.08 17.82 -8.74
C GLY A 41 10.14 17.15 -7.38
N HIS A 42 10.24 17.98 -6.32
CA HIS A 42 10.19 17.54 -4.94
C HIS A 42 9.47 18.59 -4.09
N ALA A 43 8.43 18.18 -3.38
CA ALA A 43 7.63 19.04 -2.51
C ALA A 43 7.15 18.25 -1.29
N PHE A 44 6.83 18.92 -0.19
CA PHE A 44 6.36 18.28 1.03
C PHE A 44 5.30 19.10 1.76
N LEU A 45 4.41 18.40 2.44
CA LEU A 45 3.46 18.89 3.39
C LEU A 45 4.00 18.58 4.80
N PRO A 46 4.23 19.61 5.67
CA PRO A 46 4.78 19.38 6.98
C PRO A 46 3.94 18.45 7.85
N ALA A 47 4.58 17.54 8.59
CA ALA A 47 3.92 16.61 9.52
C ALA A 47 3.00 17.32 10.53
N LYS A 48 3.33 18.55 10.93
CA LYS A 48 2.53 19.39 11.84
C LYS A 48 1.43 20.16 11.08
N THR A 49 0.77 19.53 10.12
CA THR A 49 -0.40 20.09 9.41
C THR A 49 -1.67 19.51 10.01
N PHE A 50 -2.61 20.38 10.41
CA PHE A 50 -3.85 19.97 11.08
C PHE A 50 -5.06 20.66 10.46
N VAL A 51 -6.22 19.98 10.50
CA VAL A 51 -7.52 20.55 10.15
C VAL A 51 -8.49 20.45 11.33
N ALA A 52 -9.42 21.40 11.38
CA ALA A 52 -10.49 21.35 12.37
C ALA A 52 -11.58 20.36 11.93
N PRO A 53 -12.18 19.61 12.84
CA PRO A 53 -13.38 18.83 12.55
C PRO A 53 -14.52 19.71 12.03
N PRO A 54 -15.47 19.16 11.26
CA PRO A 54 -16.69 19.86 10.90
C PRO A 54 -17.45 20.41 12.12
N LYS A 55 -18.14 21.54 11.97
CA LYS A 55 -18.81 22.23 13.09
C LYS A 55 -19.88 21.39 13.78
N ASP A 56 -20.50 20.47 13.05
CA ASP A 56 -21.54 19.55 13.53
C ASP A 56 -20.96 18.19 14.01
N ALA A 57 -19.63 18.01 13.95
CA ALA A 57 -18.98 16.85 14.52
C ALA A 57 -18.98 16.88 16.07
N PRO A 58 -18.92 15.71 16.73
CA PRO A 58 -18.77 15.64 18.17
C PRO A 58 -17.55 16.43 18.67
N LYS A 59 -17.74 17.21 19.74
CA LYS A 59 -16.65 18.01 20.34
C LYS A 59 -15.44 17.18 20.76
N SER A 60 -15.64 15.90 21.05
CA SER A 60 -14.57 14.96 21.39
C SER A 60 -13.54 14.77 20.27
N LEU A 61 -13.93 15.02 19.00
CA LEU A 61 -13.06 14.92 17.83
C LEU A 61 -12.19 16.18 17.60
N ALA A 62 -12.34 17.21 18.42
CA ALA A 62 -11.43 18.37 18.43
C ALA A 62 -10.01 18.02 18.93
N VAL A 63 -9.83 16.82 19.52
CA VAL A 63 -8.56 16.25 19.95
C VAL A 63 -8.49 14.83 19.43
N SER A 64 -7.41 14.45 18.77
CA SER A 64 -7.19 13.12 18.21
C SER A 64 -5.93 12.45 18.78
N GLY A 65 -5.91 11.10 18.77
CA GLY A 65 -4.81 10.31 19.33
C GLY A 65 -4.87 10.09 20.85
N LYS A 66 -6.04 10.28 21.45
CA LYS A 66 -6.22 10.05 22.90
C LYS A 66 -6.07 8.59 23.33
N TYR A 67 -6.23 7.65 22.41
CA TYR A 67 -6.22 6.22 22.70
C TYR A 67 -4.89 5.52 22.33
N THR A 68 -3.85 6.31 22.08
CA THR A 68 -2.50 5.82 21.71
C THR A 68 -1.58 5.55 22.92
N GLY A 69 -2.08 5.72 24.15
CA GLY A 69 -1.30 5.45 25.36
C GLY A 69 -0.94 3.97 25.51
N PRO A 70 0.11 3.64 26.29
CA PRO A 70 0.56 2.28 26.47
C PRO A 70 -0.57 1.33 26.90
N GLY A 71 -0.72 0.21 26.19
CA GLY A 71 -1.80 -0.76 26.42
C GLY A 71 -3.20 -0.25 26.07
N GLY A 72 -3.33 0.74 25.15
CA GLY A 72 -4.60 1.35 24.75
C GLY A 72 -5.19 2.28 25.82
N LYS A 73 -4.38 2.73 26.79
CA LYS A 73 -4.83 3.64 27.84
C LYS A 73 -5.13 5.01 27.26
N ARG A 74 -6.33 5.52 27.57
CA ARG A 74 -6.73 6.89 27.20
C ARG A 74 -5.89 7.95 27.91
N VAL A 75 -5.43 8.94 27.16
CA VAL A 75 -4.70 10.12 27.62
C VAL A 75 -5.32 11.36 26.99
N ASP A 76 -5.82 12.28 27.83
CA ASP A 76 -6.54 13.48 27.36
C ASP A 76 -5.64 14.73 27.28
N ALA A 77 -4.48 14.73 27.95
CA ALA A 77 -3.56 15.86 27.98
C ALA A 77 -2.82 15.99 26.64
N VAL A 78 -3.19 17.00 25.84
CA VAL A 78 -2.57 17.30 24.53
C VAL A 78 -1.05 17.43 24.68
N GLY A 79 -0.29 16.75 23.78
CA GLY A 79 1.15 16.80 23.71
C GLY A 79 1.91 16.09 24.86
N SER A 80 1.23 15.23 25.64
CA SER A 80 1.85 14.57 26.80
C SER A 80 2.49 13.22 26.50
N LEU A 81 2.20 12.58 25.36
CA LEU A 81 2.77 11.30 24.94
C LEU A 81 3.76 11.53 23.80
N PRO A 82 5.05 11.31 23.99
CA PRO A 82 6.02 11.44 22.90
C PRO A 82 5.78 10.35 21.83
N GLY A 83 5.82 10.73 20.56
CA GLY A 83 5.82 9.82 19.43
C GLY A 83 7.15 9.08 19.34
N THR A 84 7.10 7.80 19.04
CA THR A 84 8.26 6.92 18.96
C THR A 84 8.19 6.11 17.68
N SER A 85 9.29 6.06 16.91
CA SER A 85 9.34 5.26 15.70
C SER A 85 9.03 3.80 16.00
N PHE A 86 8.11 3.20 15.25
CA PHE A 86 7.71 1.81 15.42
C PHE A 86 8.82 0.81 15.00
N LEU A 87 9.81 1.26 14.22
CA LEU A 87 11.00 0.48 13.87
C LEU A 87 12.13 0.63 14.90
N SER A 88 11.96 1.43 15.95
CA SER A 88 12.96 1.53 17.02
C SER A 88 12.95 0.30 17.93
N ASP A 89 14.11 -0.02 18.51
CA ASP A 89 14.19 -1.03 19.56
C ASP A 89 13.44 -0.55 20.82
N LYS A 90 12.75 -1.46 21.51
CA LYS A 90 11.99 -1.14 22.74
C LYS A 90 12.86 -0.62 23.88
N ASP A 91 14.13 -1.06 23.93
CA ASP A 91 15.10 -0.70 24.96
C ASP A 91 15.94 0.53 24.54
N ALA A 92 15.84 0.94 23.27
CA ALA A 92 16.45 2.13 22.72
C ALA A 92 15.46 2.91 21.83
N PRO A 93 14.34 3.42 22.41
CA PRO A 93 13.26 4.03 21.65
C PRO A 93 13.71 5.33 20.98
N ARG A 94 13.45 5.42 19.67
CA ARG A 94 13.76 6.59 18.85
C ARG A 94 12.56 7.53 18.82
N GLN A 95 12.71 8.71 19.44
CA GLN A 95 11.67 9.74 19.45
C GLN A 95 11.52 10.37 18.09
N THR A 96 10.29 10.70 17.67
CA THR A 96 10.00 11.38 16.40
C THR A 96 9.91 12.91 16.53
N GLY A 97 10.01 13.45 17.74
CA GLY A 97 9.89 14.89 17.98
C GLY A 97 8.45 15.42 17.90
N ILE A 98 7.49 14.52 17.81
CA ILE A 98 6.04 14.79 17.85
C ILE A 98 5.48 14.25 19.16
N SER A 99 4.39 14.82 19.66
CA SER A 99 3.72 14.31 20.86
C SER A 99 2.21 14.33 20.70
N LEU A 100 1.58 13.27 21.17
CA LEU A 100 0.13 13.06 21.17
C LEU A 100 -0.47 13.39 22.57
N PRO A 101 -1.81 13.47 22.68
CA PRO A 101 -2.80 13.71 21.61
C PRO A 101 -2.62 15.06 20.93
N PHE A 102 -3.21 15.20 19.72
CA PHE A 102 -3.16 16.44 18.94
C PHE A 102 -4.39 17.32 19.16
N ALA A 103 -4.22 18.64 19.14
CA ALA A 103 -5.33 19.58 18.97
C ALA A 103 -5.70 19.65 17.48
N GLY A 104 -6.86 19.10 17.13
CA GLY A 104 -7.34 18.95 15.74
C GLY A 104 -7.13 17.55 15.19
N GLN A 105 -7.36 17.42 13.88
CA GLN A 105 -7.14 16.21 13.11
C GLN A 105 -5.86 16.38 12.27
N PRO A 106 -4.85 15.52 12.36
CA PRO A 106 -3.65 15.63 11.55
C PRO A 106 -3.96 15.35 10.09
N VAL A 107 -3.24 16.01 9.17
CA VAL A 107 -3.21 15.68 7.75
C VAL A 107 -1.99 14.80 7.53
N GLN A 108 -2.22 13.49 7.42
CA GLN A 108 -1.16 12.48 7.52
C GLN A 108 -1.57 11.17 6.85
N GLY A 109 -0.69 10.16 6.82
CA GLY A 109 -1.06 8.81 6.42
C GLY A 109 -1.62 8.74 5.00
N PHE A 110 -0.90 9.30 4.01
CA PHE A 110 -1.40 9.25 2.64
C PHE A 110 -1.22 7.87 2.03
N SER A 111 -2.36 7.20 1.78
CA SER A 111 -2.45 5.81 1.30
C SER A 111 -3.29 5.71 0.03
N GLY A 112 -2.97 6.53 -0.95
CA GLY A 112 -3.55 6.55 -2.27
C GLY A 112 -3.68 7.94 -2.87
N ILE A 113 -3.25 8.07 -4.12
CA ILE A 113 -3.23 9.33 -4.86
C ILE A 113 -3.94 9.23 -6.19
N LYS A 114 -4.67 10.28 -6.56
CA LYS A 114 -5.27 10.39 -7.89
C LYS A 114 -5.20 11.79 -8.45
N LYS A 115 -4.59 11.93 -9.63
CA LYS A 115 -4.51 13.21 -10.33
C LYS A 115 -5.90 13.70 -10.73
N ALA A 116 -6.22 14.95 -10.38
CA ALA A 116 -7.41 15.66 -10.84
C ALA A 116 -7.13 16.42 -12.15
N LYS A 117 -8.21 16.76 -12.88
CA LYS A 117 -8.10 17.43 -14.20
C LYS A 117 -7.49 18.84 -14.12
N ASP A 118 -7.59 19.51 -12.98
CA ASP A 118 -7.11 20.87 -12.75
C ASP A 118 -5.64 20.94 -12.28
N GLY A 119 -4.94 19.79 -12.26
CA GLY A 119 -3.54 19.70 -11.83
C GLY A 119 -3.37 19.64 -10.32
N THR A 120 -4.45 19.47 -9.56
CA THR A 120 -4.43 19.06 -8.14
C THR A 120 -4.44 17.54 -8.04
N TYR A 121 -4.31 17.02 -6.83
CA TYR A 121 -4.36 15.59 -6.55
C TYR A 121 -5.33 15.31 -5.41
N TRP A 122 -6.11 14.27 -5.55
CA TRP A 122 -6.84 13.66 -4.44
C TRP A 122 -5.89 12.70 -3.73
N VAL A 123 -5.84 12.81 -2.41
CA VAL A 123 -5.13 11.87 -1.53
C VAL A 123 -6.07 11.52 -0.39
N LEU A 124 -5.97 10.32 0.12
CA LEU A 124 -6.70 9.93 1.33
C LEU A 124 -5.70 9.73 2.48
N GLN A 125 -6.20 9.77 3.71
CA GLN A 125 -5.45 9.33 4.87
C GLN A 125 -6.05 8.05 5.44
N ASP A 126 -5.19 7.18 5.93
CA ASP A 126 -5.47 5.89 6.54
C ASP A 126 -6.30 5.97 7.84
N ASN A 127 -6.31 4.92 8.65
CA ASN A 127 -6.99 4.89 9.95
C ASN A 127 -6.43 5.88 10.99
N GLY A 128 -5.23 6.37 10.82
CA GLY A 128 -4.60 7.42 11.60
C GLY A 128 -3.61 6.98 12.67
N TYR A 129 -3.80 5.85 13.36
CA TYR A 129 -2.91 5.43 14.46
C TYR A 129 -2.63 3.92 14.46
N GLY A 130 -2.70 3.27 13.31
CA GLY A 130 -2.25 1.90 13.04
C GLY A 130 -3.12 0.78 13.61
N SER A 131 -4.21 1.08 14.32
CA SER A 131 -5.17 0.05 14.76
C SER A 131 -6.54 0.64 15.08
N LYS A 132 -7.59 -0.17 14.95
CA LYS A 132 -8.97 0.21 15.34
C LYS A 132 -9.03 0.80 16.75
N ALA A 133 -8.36 0.16 17.71
CA ALA A 133 -8.42 0.55 19.12
C ALA A 133 -7.81 1.94 19.37
N ASN A 134 -6.77 2.29 18.64
CA ASN A 134 -6.07 3.57 18.78
C ASN A 134 -6.74 4.72 18.01
N SER A 135 -7.57 4.41 17.02
CA SER A 135 -8.02 5.33 15.97
C SER A 135 -9.49 5.77 16.11
N SER A 136 -10.11 5.55 17.27
CA SER A 136 -11.53 5.92 17.48
C SER A 136 -11.81 7.43 17.50
N ASP A 137 -10.77 8.26 17.55
CA ASP A 137 -10.84 9.71 17.47
C ASP A 137 -10.04 10.33 16.32
N ALA A 138 -9.48 9.50 15.44
CA ALA A 138 -8.97 9.89 14.14
C ALA A 138 -10.09 9.84 13.11
N MET A 139 -10.47 10.99 12.55
CA MET A 139 -11.52 11.05 11.52
C MET A 139 -10.96 10.55 10.19
N LEU A 140 -11.76 9.81 9.43
CA LEU A 140 -11.43 9.43 8.06
C LEU A 140 -11.63 10.63 7.13
N ILE A 141 -10.53 11.06 6.51
CA ILE A 141 -10.48 12.29 5.71
C ILE A 141 -9.79 11.99 4.38
N PHE A 142 -10.28 12.59 3.32
CA PHE A 142 -9.53 12.67 2.09
C PHE A 142 -9.37 14.12 1.67
N HIS A 143 -8.26 14.42 0.99
CA HIS A 143 -7.85 15.77 0.73
C HIS A 143 -7.65 16.02 -0.76
N ARG A 144 -7.81 17.27 -1.15
CA ARG A 144 -7.31 17.77 -2.42
C ARG A 144 -6.08 18.62 -2.15
N VAL A 145 -4.95 18.24 -2.76
CA VAL A 145 -3.66 18.90 -2.54
C VAL A 145 -3.07 19.42 -3.85
N LYS A 146 -2.18 20.40 -3.76
CA LYS A 146 -1.48 20.98 -4.90
C LYS A 146 0.00 21.15 -4.60
N PRO A 147 0.89 20.34 -5.20
CA PRO A 147 2.32 20.56 -5.13
C PRO A 147 2.76 21.82 -5.89
N ASP A 148 3.66 22.59 -5.31
CA ASP A 148 4.44 23.66 -5.94
C ASP A 148 5.89 23.18 -6.02
N TRP A 149 6.24 22.54 -7.12
CA TRP A 149 7.56 21.95 -7.34
C TRP A 149 8.70 22.96 -7.27
N LYS A 150 8.43 24.22 -7.63
CA LYS A 150 9.43 25.30 -7.58
C LYS A 150 9.74 25.69 -6.15
N LYS A 151 8.72 25.85 -5.31
CA LYS A 151 8.89 26.20 -3.88
C LYS A 151 9.24 24.98 -3.03
N GLY A 152 8.92 23.77 -3.49
CA GLY A 152 9.08 22.54 -2.70
C GLY A 152 8.03 22.41 -1.59
N SER A 153 6.82 22.91 -1.81
CA SER A 153 5.74 22.88 -0.82
C SER A 153 4.46 22.29 -1.41
N VAL A 154 3.63 21.70 -0.57
CA VAL A 154 2.30 21.22 -0.94
C VAL A 154 1.26 22.08 -0.22
N SER A 155 0.25 22.54 -0.96
CA SER A 155 -0.88 23.30 -0.42
C SER A 155 -2.08 22.38 -0.25
N LEU A 156 -2.72 22.44 0.92
CA LEU A 156 -4.01 21.84 1.17
C LEU A 156 -5.10 22.71 0.53
N VAL A 157 -5.84 22.17 -0.44
CA VAL A 157 -6.89 22.89 -1.16
C VAL A 157 -8.24 22.65 -0.53
N GLU A 158 -8.53 21.39 -0.14
CA GLU A 158 -9.81 20.96 0.41
C GLU A 158 -9.61 19.75 1.31
N SER A 159 -10.44 19.61 2.35
CA SER A 159 -10.51 18.45 3.23
C SER A 159 -11.96 18.00 3.36
N LEU A 160 -12.22 16.73 3.08
CA LEU A 160 -13.55 16.14 3.08
C LEU A 160 -13.57 14.96 4.04
N PHE A 161 -14.63 14.87 4.85
CA PHE A 161 -14.75 13.90 5.93
C PHE A 161 -15.77 12.82 5.55
N LEU A 162 -15.39 11.56 5.70
CA LEU A 162 -16.32 10.45 5.48
C LEU A 162 -17.38 10.45 6.57
N HIS A 163 -18.64 10.24 6.16
CA HIS A 163 -19.79 10.22 7.05
C HIS A 163 -20.94 9.37 6.49
N ASP A 164 -21.74 8.77 7.36
CA ASP A 164 -22.80 7.84 7.01
C ASP A 164 -24.17 8.23 7.63
N PRO A 165 -24.72 9.41 7.33
CA PRO A 165 -25.96 9.90 7.94
C PRO A 165 -27.19 9.04 7.59
N ASP A 166 -27.14 8.27 6.52
CA ASP A 166 -28.23 7.43 6.04
C ASP A 166 -28.12 5.97 6.52
N GLY A 167 -27.12 5.62 7.36
CA GLY A 167 -26.95 4.27 7.92
C GLY A 167 -26.70 3.21 6.84
N LYS A 168 -25.82 3.46 5.87
CA LYS A 168 -25.50 2.51 4.79
C LYS A 168 -24.52 1.43 5.23
N LEU A 169 -23.69 1.72 6.23
CA LEU A 169 -22.80 0.72 6.82
C LEU A 169 -23.60 -0.26 7.67
N PRO A 170 -23.39 -1.59 7.51
CA PRO A 170 -24.20 -2.62 8.18
C PRO A 170 -23.80 -2.87 9.65
N PHE A 171 -22.97 -2.02 10.23
CA PHE A 171 -22.45 -2.15 11.59
C PHE A 171 -22.51 -0.83 12.36
N THR A 172 -22.41 -0.91 13.69
CA THR A 172 -22.37 0.26 14.56
C THR A 172 -21.04 1.02 14.38
N VAL A 173 -21.13 2.33 14.13
CA VAL A 173 -19.98 3.22 14.01
C VAL A 173 -19.70 3.95 15.33
N VAL A 174 -18.48 4.47 15.52
CA VAL A 174 -18.09 5.19 16.75
C VAL A 174 -19.06 6.34 17.07
N ASN A 175 -19.48 7.09 16.06
CA ASN A 175 -20.38 8.23 16.21
C ASN A 175 -21.85 7.89 15.93
N GLU A 176 -22.28 6.66 16.22
CA GLU A 176 -23.64 6.12 15.97
C GLU A 176 -24.75 7.02 16.48
N GLY A 177 -24.58 7.61 17.67
CA GLY A 177 -25.57 8.47 18.30
C GLY A 177 -25.67 9.89 17.73
N THR A 178 -24.97 10.22 16.64
CA THR A 178 -24.96 11.55 16.02
C THR A 178 -25.71 11.57 14.68
N LYS A 179 -26.24 12.72 14.30
CA LYS A 179 -26.96 12.87 13.02
C LYS A 179 -26.04 12.67 11.81
N SER A 180 -24.83 13.19 11.87
CA SER A 180 -23.89 13.17 10.75
C SER A 180 -23.14 11.84 10.64
N ARG A 181 -23.02 11.05 11.74
CA ARG A 181 -22.30 9.77 11.79
C ARG A 181 -20.93 9.84 11.08
N TYR A 182 -20.09 10.82 11.47
CA TYR A 182 -18.72 10.90 10.95
C TYR A 182 -17.94 9.64 11.29
N LEU A 183 -17.22 9.12 10.29
CA LEU A 183 -16.43 7.89 10.40
C LEU A 183 -15.04 8.18 10.94
N THR A 184 -14.50 7.19 11.64
CA THR A 184 -13.15 7.21 12.25
C THR A 184 -12.37 5.98 11.83
N GLY A 185 -11.07 5.98 12.08
CA GLY A 185 -10.20 4.83 11.81
C GLY A 185 -10.52 3.57 12.64
N MET A 186 -11.44 3.66 13.61
CA MET A 186 -12.01 2.48 14.26
C MET A 186 -13.13 1.84 13.41
N ASP A 187 -13.79 2.62 12.56
CA ASP A 187 -14.88 2.15 11.72
C ASP A 187 -14.38 1.49 10.44
N LEU A 188 -13.41 2.09 9.78
CA LEU A 188 -12.78 1.64 8.53
C LEU A 188 -11.30 2.02 8.53
N ASP A 189 -10.54 1.31 7.70
CA ASP A 189 -9.15 1.60 7.35
C ASP A 189 -9.05 1.74 5.84
N ILE A 190 -9.24 2.98 5.36
CA ILE A 190 -9.29 3.24 3.92
C ILE A 190 -7.88 3.45 3.37
N GLU A 191 -7.50 2.61 2.36
CA GLU A 191 -6.13 2.56 1.84
C GLU A 191 -6.04 2.86 0.34
N SER A 192 -7.17 3.14 -0.31
CA SER A 192 -7.17 3.51 -1.73
C SER A 192 -8.35 4.37 -2.12
N ILE A 193 -8.14 5.24 -3.14
CA ILE A 193 -9.15 6.20 -3.61
C ILE A 193 -9.26 6.22 -5.13
N GLN A 194 -10.49 6.13 -5.66
CA GLN A 194 -10.76 6.31 -7.10
C GLN A 194 -11.96 7.24 -7.32
N PRO A 195 -11.74 8.43 -7.88
CA PRO A 195 -12.83 9.29 -8.33
C PRO A 195 -13.41 8.78 -9.65
N ILE A 196 -14.69 8.38 -9.64
CA ILE A 196 -15.43 7.90 -10.83
C ILE A 196 -16.72 8.69 -10.97
N GLY A 197 -16.82 9.48 -12.03
CA GLY A 197 -17.97 10.36 -12.25
C GLY A 197 -18.17 11.34 -11.11
N GLU A 198 -19.34 11.33 -10.47
CA GLU A 198 -19.68 12.16 -9.32
C GLU A 198 -19.45 11.46 -7.98
N ASN A 199 -18.72 10.35 -7.96
CA ASN A 199 -18.51 9.54 -6.76
C ASN A 199 -17.02 9.34 -6.48
N PHE A 200 -16.71 9.05 -5.21
CA PHE A 200 -15.46 8.44 -4.81
C PHE A 200 -15.69 6.99 -4.39
N TRP A 201 -14.68 6.18 -4.65
CA TRP A 201 -14.62 4.79 -4.22
C TRP A 201 -13.38 4.60 -3.38
N PHE A 202 -13.53 3.91 -2.28
CA PHE A 202 -12.47 3.60 -1.33
C PHE A 202 -12.36 2.10 -1.15
N GLY A 203 -11.13 1.59 -1.09
CA GLY A 203 -10.82 0.25 -0.61
C GLY A 203 -10.50 0.30 0.87
N ASP A 204 -10.98 -0.69 1.62
CA ASP A 204 -10.80 -0.79 3.07
C ASP A 204 -9.96 -2.03 3.42
N GLU A 205 -9.06 -1.89 4.36
CA GLU A 205 -8.16 -2.94 4.81
C GLU A 205 -8.75 -3.85 5.89
N LEU A 206 -9.65 -3.30 6.72
CA LEU A 206 -10.18 -4.04 7.88
C LEU A 206 -11.13 -5.16 7.49
N GLY A 207 -11.96 -5.00 6.46
CA GLY A 207 -12.96 -5.98 6.06
C GLY A 207 -12.45 -7.20 5.32
N PRO A 208 -11.90 -7.12 4.13
CA PRO A 208 -11.84 -5.95 3.24
C PRO A 208 -13.21 -5.57 2.64
N TYR A 209 -13.38 -4.27 2.34
CA TYR A 209 -14.62 -3.71 1.79
C TYR A 209 -14.36 -2.74 0.64
N LEU A 210 -15.40 -2.50 -0.19
CA LEU A 210 -15.47 -1.31 -1.03
C LEU A 210 -16.53 -0.36 -0.49
N VAL A 211 -16.18 0.92 -0.41
CA VAL A 211 -17.08 1.98 0.03
C VAL A 211 -17.25 3.01 -1.08
N LYS A 212 -18.49 3.30 -1.44
CA LYS A 212 -18.83 4.35 -2.41
C LYS A 212 -19.39 5.56 -1.71
N THR A 213 -18.90 6.75 -2.05
CA THR A 213 -19.39 8.02 -1.49
C THR A 213 -19.80 9.00 -2.59
N ASP A 214 -20.53 10.03 -2.22
CA ASP A 214 -20.67 11.21 -3.04
C ASP A 214 -19.40 12.10 -2.98
N ARG A 215 -19.44 13.23 -3.70
CA ARG A 215 -18.32 14.19 -3.74
C ARG A 215 -18.04 14.91 -2.43
N LYS A 216 -18.88 14.74 -1.41
CA LYS A 216 -18.74 15.35 -0.08
C LYS A 216 -18.34 14.34 1.00
N GLY A 217 -18.08 13.09 0.62
CA GLY A 217 -17.72 12.02 1.55
C GLY A 217 -18.91 11.32 2.22
N LYS A 218 -20.17 11.58 1.77
CA LYS A 218 -21.34 10.86 2.28
C LYS A 218 -21.37 9.45 1.69
N VAL A 219 -21.42 8.42 2.55
CA VAL A 219 -21.53 7.01 2.13
C VAL A 219 -22.84 6.79 1.39
N LEU A 220 -22.75 6.23 0.19
CA LEU A 220 -23.84 5.86 -0.68
C LEU A 220 -24.10 4.36 -0.74
N ALA A 221 -23.01 3.57 -0.69
CA ALA A 221 -23.05 2.12 -0.74
C ALA A 221 -21.82 1.50 -0.10
N PHE A 222 -21.97 0.23 0.31
CA PHE A 222 -20.96 -0.59 0.96
C PHE A 222 -21.03 -1.99 0.36
N PHE A 223 -19.85 -2.62 0.11
CA PHE A 223 -19.77 -3.93 -0.53
C PHE A 223 -18.74 -4.80 0.20
N GLU A 224 -19.20 -5.96 0.68
CA GLU A 224 -18.31 -7.02 1.18
C GLU A 224 -17.53 -7.63 0.02
N THR A 225 -16.28 -7.97 0.27
CA THR A 225 -15.40 -8.55 -0.76
C THR A 225 -15.69 -10.02 -1.00
N GLN A 226 -15.75 -10.39 -2.27
CA GLN A 226 -15.95 -11.78 -2.69
C GLN A 226 -14.76 -12.28 -3.53
N VAL A 227 -14.29 -13.47 -3.19
CA VAL A 227 -13.32 -14.23 -3.97
C VAL A 227 -13.90 -15.62 -4.21
N ASP A 228 -13.87 -16.07 -5.47
CA ASP A 228 -14.41 -17.36 -5.89
C ASP A 228 -15.87 -17.57 -5.42
N GLY A 229 -16.69 -16.50 -5.45
CA GLY A 229 -18.09 -16.50 -5.06
C GLY A 229 -18.36 -16.57 -3.55
N LYS A 230 -17.33 -16.42 -2.72
CA LYS A 230 -17.44 -16.44 -1.25
C LYS A 230 -17.01 -15.12 -0.67
N VAL A 231 -17.74 -14.61 0.33
CA VAL A 231 -17.30 -13.45 1.12
C VAL A 231 -16.06 -13.83 1.91
N ILE A 232 -14.97 -13.07 1.70
CA ILE A 232 -13.74 -13.20 2.48
C ILE A 232 -13.75 -12.23 3.65
N LYS A 233 -13.12 -12.61 4.75
CA LYS A 233 -13.14 -11.83 6.00
C LYS A 233 -11.76 -11.79 6.64
N SER A 234 -11.40 -10.64 7.18
CA SER A 234 -10.28 -10.48 8.12
C SER A 234 -10.75 -10.69 9.56
N PRO A 235 -9.84 -10.74 10.54
CA PRO A 235 -10.21 -10.72 11.96
C PRO A 235 -11.00 -9.50 12.41
N ASP A 236 -10.91 -8.37 11.70
CA ASP A 236 -11.58 -7.11 12.04
C ASP A 236 -12.89 -6.89 11.29
N HIS A 237 -13.27 -7.83 10.43
CA HIS A 237 -14.55 -7.79 9.71
C HIS A 237 -15.74 -7.77 10.69
N TYR A 238 -16.72 -6.89 10.48
CA TYR A 238 -17.85 -6.67 11.41
C TYR A 238 -18.64 -7.94 11.76
N ALA A 239 -18.71 -8.91 10.87
CA ALA A 239 -19.44 -10.17 11.09
C ALA A 239 -18.56 -11.27 11.75
N VAL A 240 -17.31 -10.97 12.08
CA VAL A 240 -16.42 -11.88 12.81
C VAL A 240 -16.51 -11.59 14.30
N THR A 241 -16.78 -12.61 15.09
CA THR A 241 -16.85 -12.52 16.55
C THR A 241 -15.77 -13.40 17.19
N THR A 242 -15.27 -12.97 18.32
CA THR A 242 -14.34 -13.79 19.10
C THR A 242 -15.02 -15.08 19.53
N PRO A 243 -14.48 -16.27 19.23
CA PRO A 243 -15.08 -17.52 19.60
C PRO A 243 -15.01 -17.75 21.14
N ALA A 244 -15.99 -18.46 21.67
CA ALA A 244 -16.01 -18.80 23.09
C ALA A 244 -14.89 -19.79 23.49
N VAL A 245 -14.38 -20.56 22.53
CA VAL A 245 -13.33 -21.58 22.75
C VAL A 245 -12.06 -21.16 22.01
N PRO A 246 -10.90 -21.11 22.68
CA PRO A 246 -9.63 -20.82 22.03
C PRO A 246 -9.32 -21.77 20.86
N GLY A 247 -8.69 -21.24 19.81
CA GLY A 247 -8.28 -22.02 18.63
C GLY A 247 -9.37 -22.28 17.58
N GLN A 248 -10.60 -21.84 17.80
CA GLN A 248 -11.70 -21.96 16.82
C GLN A 248 -11.83 -20.77 15.85
N PHE A 249 -10.88 -19.87 15.87
CA PHE A 249 -10.89 -18.66 15.05
C PHE A 249 -10.07 -18.88 13.77
N SER A 250 -10.68 -18.65 12.62
CA SER A 250 -9.99 -18.68 11.32
C SER A 250 -10.64 -17.72 10.35
N THR A 251 -9.82 -16.87 9.74
CA THR A 251 -10.21 -15.99 8.64
C THR A 251 -9.23 -16.15 7.48
N PRO A 252 -9.70 -16.09 6.20
CA PRO A 252 -8.81 -16.22 5.05
C PRO A 252 -7.92 -15.00 4.83
N VAL A 253 -8.27 -13.83 5.38
CA VAL A 253 -7.48 -12.60 5.28
C VAL A 253 -6.73 -12.37 6.60
N ARG A 254 -5.45 -12.00 6.54
CA ARG A 254 -4.70 -11.56 7.72
C ARG A 254 -5.27 -10.24 8.22
N ARG A 255 -5.08 -9.94 9.52
CA ARG A 255 -5.39 -8.63 10.10
C ARG A 255 -4.56 -7.57 9.41
N SER A 256 -5.17 -6.44 9.09
CA SER A 256 -4.51 -5.33 8.39
C SER A 256 -3.78 -5.83 7.13
N ARG A 257 -4.51 -6.56 6.26
CA ARG A 257 -4.04 -7.09 4.96
C ARG A 257 -5.21 -7.25 3.98
N GLY A 258 -6.17 -6.33 4.07
CA GLY A 258 -7.27 -6.23 3.14
C GLY A 258 -6.86 -5.49 1.87
N PHE A 259 -7.65 -4.50 1.44
CA PHE A 259 -7.30 -3.71 0.26
C PHE A 259 -6.32 -2.60 0.63
N GLU A 260 -5.21 -2.57 -0.08
CA GLU A 260 -4.20 -1.54 -0.06
C GLU A 260 -4.35 -0.63 -1.30
N GLY A 261 -3.88 -1.06 -2.44
CA GLY A 261 -4.03 -0.33 -3.70
C GLY A 261 -5.33 -0.68 -4.43
N MET A 262 -5.87 0.27 -5.18
CA MET A 262 -7.03 0.04 -6.04
C MET A 262 -6.96 0.89 -7.30
N ALA A 263 -6.86 0.26 -8.46
CA ALA A 263 -6.95 0.95 -9.73
C ALA A 263 -8.40 1.04 -10.26
N ALA A 264 -8.64 1.97 -11.16
CA ALA A 264 -9.88 2.04 -11.94
C ALA A 264 -9.60 1.93 -13.44
N ALA A 265 -10.49 1.27 -14.18
CA ALA A 265 -10.50 1.35 -15.64
C ALA A 265 -10.64 2.82 -16.08
N LYS A 266 -10.03 3.19 -17.22
CA LYS A 266 -10.02 4.58 -17.68
C LYS A 266 -11.41 5.16 -17.95
N ASP A 267 -12.37 4.32 -18.28
CA ASP A 267 -13.79 4.68 -18.46
C ASP A 267 -14.60 4.66 -17.16
N GLY A 268 -13.97 4.25 -16.05
CA GLY A 268 -14.61 4.12 -14.73
C GLY A 268 -15.57 2.93 -14.59
N SER A 269 -15.66 2.03 -15.58
CA SER A 269 -16.60 0.90 -15.56
C SER A 269 -16.19 -0.22 -14.61
N LYS A 270 -14.91 -0.29 -14.23
CA LYS A 270 -14.34 -1.32 -13.37
C LYS A 270 -13.43 -0.72 -12.31
N LEU A 271 -13.37 -1.41 -11.16
CA LEU A 271 -12.32 -1.25 -10.15
C LEU A 271 -11.49 -2.53 -10.07
N TYR A 272 -10.21 -2.35 -9.75
CA TYR A 272 -9.24 -3.41 -9.57
C TYR A 272 -8.59 -3.29 -8.19
N PRO A 273 -9.32 -3.60 -7.10
CA PRO A 273 -8.72 -3.60 -5.76
C PRO A 273 -7.71 -4.75 -5.61
N LEU A 274 -6.60 -4.43 -4.95
CA LEU A 274 -5.47 -5.33 -4.70
C LEU A 274 -5.35 -5.61 -3.21
N LEU A 275 -5.39 -6.88 -2.82
CA LEU A 275 -5.17 -7.31 -1.44
C LEU A 275 -3.70 -7.14 -1.05
N GLU A 276 -3.42 -6.64 0.14
CA GLU A 276 -2.06 -6.49 0.66
C GLU A 276 -1.46 -7.81 1.16
N GLY A 277 -2.29 -8.76 1.52
CA GLY A 277 -1.84 -10.09 1.97
C GLY A 277 -2.35 -11.24 1.13
N PRO A 278 -1.59 -12.36 1.09
CA PRO A 278 -2.07 -13.60 0.50
C PRO A 278 -3.26 -14.15 1.28
N LEU A 279 -4.16 -14.86 0.60
CA LEU A 279 -5.27 -15.53 1.26
C LEU A 279 -4.82 -16.87 1.87
N TRP A 280 -5.45 -17.22 2.99
CA TRP A 280 -5.27 -18.52 3.60
C TRP A 280 -6.06 -19.62 2.86
N ASN A 281 -5.34 -20.59 2.31
CA ASN A 281 -5.95 -21.81 1.77
C ASN A 281 -6.12 -22.82 2.90
N ALA A 282 -7.38 -23.01 3.31
CA ALA A 282 -7.70 -23.93 4.43
C ALA A 282 -7.48 -25.41 4.09
N GLU A 283 -7.58 -25.81 2.82
CA GLU A 283 -7.36 -27.18 2.35
C GLU A 283 -5.88 -27.53 2.38
N GLU A 284 -5.04 -26.63 1.86
CA GLU A 284 -3.59 -26.80 1.83
C GLU A 284 -2.90 -26.38 3.13
N LYS A 285 -3.62 -25.72 4.04
CA LYS A 285 -3.13 -25.17 5.33
C LYS A 285 -1.91 -24.27 5.16
N LYS A 286 -1.94 -23.41 4.14
CA LYS A 286 -0.88 -22.44 3.85
C LYS A 286 -1.46 -21.16 3.24
N TRP A 287 -0.67 -20.11 3.25
CA TRP A 287 -0.96 -18.88 2.50
C TRP A 287 -0.76 -19.11 1.00
N GLU A 288 -1.50 -18.39 0.18
CA GLU A 288 -1.36 -18.44 -1.28
C GLU A 288 0.07 -18.12 -1.71
N GLN A 289 0.69 -19.08 -2.44
CA GLN A 289 2.08 -18.97 -2.89
C GLN A 289 2.30 -19.73 -4.20
N LYS A 290 3.32 -19.30 -4.97
CA LYS A 290 3.85 -20.01 -6.13
C LYS A 290 5.28 -20.47 -5.81
N GLY A 291 5.48 -21.77 -5.67
CA GLY A 291 6.70 -22.29 -5.06
C GLY A 291 6.78 -21.91 -3.58
N ASP A 292 7.76 -21.11 -3.23
CA ASP A 292 7.99 -20.55 -1.89
C ASP A 292 7.66 -19.05 -1.78
N ARG A 293 7.17 -18.42 -2.87
CA ARG A 293 6.86 -16.98 -2.93
C ARG A 293 5.36 -16.73 -2.79
N GLU A 294 5.00 -15.85 -1.87
CA GLU A 294 3.62 -15.38 -1.68
C GLU A 294 3.14 -14.57 -2.88
N TYR A 295 1.85 -14.64 -3.19
CA TYR A 295 1.21 -13.79 -4.18
C TYR A 295 -0.06 -13.17 -3.64
N LEU A 296 -0.43 -12.04 -4.24
CA LEU A 296 -1.57 -11.23 -3.86
C LEU A 296 -2.65 -11.28 -4.94
N ARG A 297 -3.92 -11.09 -4.56
CA ARG A 297 -5.04 -11.08 -5.49
C ARG A 297 -5.40 -9.66 -5.91
N ILE A 298 -5.45 -9.42 -7.23
CA ILE A 298 -6.13 -8.27 -7.82
C ILE A 298 -7.52 -8.77 -8.19
N LEU A 299 -8.57 -8.11 -7.70
CA LEU A 299 -9.96 -8.50 -7.96
C LEU A 299 -10.60 -7.54 -8.97
N GLU A 300 -11.72 -7.94 -9.59
CA GLU A 300 -12.48 -7.06 -10.49
C GLU A 300 -13.89 -6.83 -9.96
N PHE A 301 -14.24 -5.54 -9.82
CA PHE A 301 -15.57 -5.09 -9.45
C PHE A 301 -16.20 -4.24 -10.56
N ASP A 302 -17.44 -4.52 -10.95
CA ASP A 302 -18.20 -3.76 -11.93
C ASP A 302 -18.92 -2.59 -11.26
N THR A 303 -18.49 -1.36 -11.53
CA THR A 303 -19.03 -0.14 -10.91
C THR A 303 -20.40 0.26 -11.43
N VAL A 304 -20.81 -0.27 -12.60
CA VAL A 304 -22.11 0.00 -13.23
C VAL A 304 -23.16 -0.92 -12.63
N LYS A 305 -22.83 -2.22 -12.52
CA LYS A 305 -23.72 -3.22 -11.92
C LYS A 305 -23.64 -3.27 -10.41
N ASN A 306 -22.57 -2.71 -9.81
CA ASN A 306 -22.23 -2.77 -8.40
C ASN A 306 -22.08 -4.22 -7.89
N GLU A 307 -21.31 -5.02 -8.60
CA GLU A 307 -21.09 -6.44 -8.28
C GLU A 307 -19.66 -6.90 -8.58
N TRP A 308 -19.17 -7.89 -7.84
CA TRP A 308 -17.94 -8.60 -8.14
C TRP A 308 -18.14 -9.45 -9.39
N THR A 309 -17.21 -9.35 -10.35
CA THR A 309 -17.33 -10.12 -11.61
C THR A 309 -16.86 -11.57 -11.48
N GLY A 310 -16.15 -11.89 -10.39
CA GLY A 310 -15.50 -13.18 -10.18
C GLY A 310 -14.14 -13.30 -10.90
N ARG A 311 -13.76 -12.30 -11.71
CA ARG A 311 -12.43 -12.26 -12.34
C ARG A 311 -11.38 -11.78 -11.34
N SER A 312 -10.20 -12.41 -11.39
CA SER A 312 -9.06 -12.01 -10.56
C SER A 312 -7.74 -12.32 -11.26
N TRP A 313 -6.69 -11.64 -10.83
CA TRP A 313 -5.31 -11.86 -11.24
C TRP A 313 -4.43 -12.07 -10.02
N LYS A 314 -3.23 -12.56 -10.24
CA LYS A 314 -2.24 -12.84 -9.20
C LYS A 314 -1.01 -11.96 -9.41
N TYR A 315 -0.60 -11.25 -8.37
CA TYR A 315 0.63 -10.49 -8.32
C TYR A 315 1.65 -11.23 -7.45
N LEU A 316 2.75 -11.70 -8.05
CA LEU A 316 3.80 -12.43 -7.33
C LEU A 316 4.74 -11.44 -6.66
N LEU A 317 4.88 -11.49 -5.33
CA LEU A 317 5.83 -10.65 -4.60
C LEU A 317 7.28 -11.02 -4.98
N GLU A 318 8.18 -10.04 -4.99
CA GLU A 318 9.62 -10.31 -5.18
C GLU A 318 10.22 -11.04 -3.99
N GLN A 319 9.79 -10.68 -2.79
CA GLN A 319 10.20 -11.32 -1.55
C GLN A 319 9.01 -11.45 -0.60
N ASN A 320 8.95 -12.57 0.12
CA ASN A 320 7.97 -12.72 1.18
C ASN A 320 8.23 -11.70 2.28
N GLY A 321 7.16 -11.07 2.76
CA GLY A 321 7.25 -10.00 3.75
C GLY A 321 7.41 -8.61 3.16
N ASN A 322 7.56 -8.46 1.83
CA ASN A 322 7.32 -7.18 1.17
C ASN A 322 5.84 -6.84 1.27
N ASN A 323 5.56 -5.55 1.36
CA ASN A 323 4.24 -4.98 1.26
C ASN A 323 4.08 -4.26 -0.08
N ILE A 324 2.84 -4.05 -0.48
CA ILE A 324 2.51 -3.16 -1.59
C ILE A 324 2.08 -1.79 -1.04
N GLY A 325 2.00 -0.80 -1.90
CA GLY A 325 1.31 0.45 -1.67
C GLY A 325 0.20 0.61 -2.72
N ASP A 326 0.12 1.76 -3.39
CA ASP A 326 -0.93 2.09 -4.34
C ASP A 326 -0.88 1.24 -5.61
N PHE A 327 -2.03 1.20 -6.31
CA PHE A 327 -2.20 0.62 -7.62
C PHE A 327 -3.03 1.55 -8.52
N ASN A 328 -2.48 1.96 -9.65
CA ASN A 328 -3.18 2.82 -10.61
C ASN A 328 -2.94 2.40 -12.07
N MET A 329 -4.00 2.45 -12.92
CA MET A 329 -3.87 2.13 -14.35
C MET A 329 -3.21 3.27 -15.13
N ILE A 330 -2.25 2.92 -16.01
CA ILE A 330 -1.67 3.82 -17.01
C ILE A 330 -2.59 3.93 -18.22
N ASP A 331 -3.03 2.79 -18.73
CA ASP A 331 -3.91 2.66 -19.90
C ASP A 331 -4.95 1.53 -19.66
N ALA A 332 -5.54 0.96 -20.69
CA ALA A 332 -6.54 -0.10 -20.57
C ALA A 332 -5.96 -1.43 -20.03
N ASP A 333 -4.66 -1.66 -20.27
CA ASP A 333 -4.02 -2.96 -20.06
C ASP A 333 -2.92 -2.94 -18.98
N THR A 334 -2.29 -1.78 -18.78
CA THR A 334 -1.11 -1.68 -17.90
C THR A 334 -1.34 -0.76 -16.71
N GLY A 335 -0.72 -1.10 -15.59
CA GLY A 335 -0.81 -0.33 -14.34
C GLY A 335 0.51 -0.28 -13.59
N LEU A 336 0.55 0.58 -12.57
CA LEU A 336 1.67 0.78 -11.64
C LEU A 336 1.30 0.21 -10.28
N ILE A 337 2.21 -0.58 -9.69
CA ILE A 337 2.10 -1.08 -8.32
C ILE A 337 3.39 -0.74 -7.58
N ILE A 338 3.28 -0.19 -6.38
CA ILE A 338 4.40 -0.06 -5.46
C ILE A 338 4.60 -1.38 -4.73
N GLU A 339 5.85 -1.88 -4.69
CA GLU A 339 6.27 -2.98 -3.82
C GLU A 339 7.48 -2.54 -3.00
N ARG A 340 7.43 -2.72 -1.68
CA ARG A 340 8.41 -2.19 -0.73
C ARG A 340 8.74 -3.17 0.38
N ASP A 341 9.98 -3.10 0.91
CA ASP A 341 10.33 -3.69 2.20
C ASP A 341 9.82 -2.81 3.36
N ASN A 342 10.00 -3.30 4.59
CA ASN A 342 9.59 -2.63 5.82
C ASN A 342 10.75 -1.87 6.50
N GLY A 343 11.79 -1.51 5.75
CA GLY A 343 12.88 -0.67 6.23
C GLY A 343 12.63 0.82 6.00
N GLU A 344 13.30 1.66 6.78
CA GLU A 344 13.31 3.12 6.61
C GLU A 344 14.74 3.67 6.65
N ASP A 345 14.97 4.84 6.02
CA ASP A 345 16.27 5.52 5.96
C ASP A 345 17.38 4.73 5.24
N LEU A 346 18.56 5.27 5.21
CA LEU A 346 19.69 4.78 4.43
C LEU A 346 20.58 3.81 5.22
N ALA A 347 21.25 2.90 4.51
CA ALA A 347 22.20 1.98 5.11
C ALA A 347 23.38 2.69 5.80
N GLU A 348 23.74 3.91 5.41
CA GLU A 348 24.80 4.70 6.06
C GLU A 348 24.41 5.15 7.48
N HIS A 349 23.12 5.20 7.79
CA HIS A 349 22.59 5.53 9.12
C HIS A 349 22.27 4.28 9.96
N ALA A 350 22.60 3.07 9.46
CA ALA A 350 22.32 1.83 10.17
C ALA A 350 23.02 1.76 11.54
N CYS A 351 22.37 1.12 12.48
CA CYS A 351 22.98 0.77 13.76
C CYS A 351 24.08 -0.28 13.52
N ASN A 352 25.31 0.10 13.83
CA ASN A 352 26.46 -0.81 13.75
C ASN A 352 26.59 -1.57 15.10
N GLY A 353 25.87 -2.68 15.23
CA GLY A 353 25.82 -3.49 16.45
C GLY A 353 24.58 -3.21 17.29
N GLN A 354 24.74 -2.66 18.52
CA GLN A 354 23.61 -2.42 19.42
C GLN A 354 22.70 -1.28 18.93
N ALA A 355 21.39 -1.48 19.04
CA ALA A 355 20.39 -0.47 18.75
C ALA A 355 20.59 0.79 19.62
N ARG A 356 20.45 1.96 19.00
CA ARG A 356 20.54 3.27 19.66
C ARG A 356 19.46 4.19 19.12
N PRO A 357 19.05 5.24 19.88
CA PRO A 357 18.03 6.20 19.43
C PRO A 357 18.43 7.05 18.21
N ASP A 358 19.73 7.14 17.90
CA ASP A 358 20.30 8.00 16.85
C ASP A 358 20.68 7.24 15.56
N CYS A 359 20.29 5.98 15.40
CA CYS A 359 20.56 5.18 14.22
C CYS A 359 19.34 4.36 13.80
N GLN A 360 19.36 3.78 12.60
CA GLN A 360 18.27 2.97 12.05
C GLN A 360 18.51 1.48 12.28
N ASN A 361 17.53 0.81 12.87
CA ASN A 361 17.61 -0.63 13.13
C ASN A 361 17.37 -1.45 11.87
N VAL A 362 16.48 -0.98 10.98
CA VAL A 362 16.08 -1.67 9.75
C VAL A 362 16.15 -0.68 8.59
N PRO A 363 17.33 -0.45 7.99
CA PRO A 363 17.44 0.42 6.83
C PRO A 363 16.69 -0.11 5.61
N ALA A 364 16.12 0.81 4.81
CA ALA A 364 15.47 0.49 3.56
C ALA A 364 16.44 -0.12 2.53
N LYS A 365 15.98 -1.11 1.78
CA LYS A 365 16.75 -1.82 0.75
C LYS A 365 15.99 -2.02 -0.55
N PHE A 366 14.66 -2.02 -0.49
CA PHE A 366 13.80 -2.38 -1.60
C PHE A 366 12.57 -1.48 -1.63
N LYS A 367 12.56 -0.50 -2.56
CA LYS A 367 11.44 0.42 -2.79
C LYS A 367 11.27 0.56 -4.30
N ARG A 368 10.25 -0.07 -4.89
CA ARG A 368 10.08 -0.12 -6.34
C ARG A 368 8.67 0.24 -6.77
N VAL A 369 8.56 0.85 -7.95
CA VAL A 369 7.30 0.94 -8.69
C VAL A 369 7.38 -0.01 -9.86
N TYR A 370 6.56 -1.03 -9.87
CA TYR A 370 6.42 -1.99 -10.96
C TYR A 370 5.40 -1.53 -11.98
N LYS A 371 5.71 -1.73 -13.26
CA LYS A 371 4.70 -1.71 -14.32
C LYS A 371 4.26 -3.13 -14.62
N ILE A 372 2.96 -3.37 -14.57
CA ILE A 372 2.36 -4.68 -14.80
C ILE A 372 1.41 -4.64 -16.00
N SER A 373 1.08 -5.82 -16.55
CA SER A 373 0.03 -5.98 -17.55
C SER A 373 -1.09 -6.88 -17.00
N LEU A 374 -2.35 -6.40 -17.09
CA LEU A 374 -3.55 -7.19 -16.77
C LEU A 374 -4.03 -8.02 -17.96
N SER A 375 -3.56 -7.73 -19.18
CA SER A 375 -3.90 -8.47 -20.41
C SER A 375 -2.86 -9.55 -20.78
N ASP A 376 -1.59 -9.38 -20.39
CA ASP A 376 -0.52 -10.38 -20.59
C ASP A 376 -0.31 -11.14 -19.28
N VAL A 377 -0.97 -12.28 -19.17
CA VAL A 377 -0.96 -13.15 -17.97
C VAL A 377 -0.54 -14.56 -18.34
N ASP A 378 0.13 -15.25 -17.43
CA ASP A 378 0.49 -16.66 -17.63
C ASP A 378 -0.73 -17.60 -17.47
N ALA A 379 -0.52 -18.88 -17.77
CA ALA A 379 -1.59 -19.90 -17.69
C ALA A 379 -2.17 -20.08 -16.27
N GLU A 380 -1.46 -19.62 -15.24
CA GLU A 380 -1.89 -19.70 -13.85
C GLU A 380 -2.55 -18.39 -13.36
N GLY A 381 -2.63 -17.36 -14.23
CA GLY A 381 -3.26 -16.07 -13.94
C GLY A 381 -2.32 -15.04 -13.29
N PHE A 382 -1.00 -15.26 -13.33
CA PHE A 382 -0.04 -14.27 -12.85
C PHE A 382 0.15 -13.16 -13.88
N VAL A 383 0.07 -11.92 -13.43
CA VAL A 383 0.33 -10.74 -14.25
C VAL A 383 1.81 -10.69 -14.65
N LYS A 384 2.07 -10.25 -15.88
CA LYS A 384 3.44 -9.97 -16.31
C LYS A 384 3.93 -8.68 -15.65
N LYS A 385 5.08 -8.75 -15.00
CA LYS A 385 5.88 -7.57 -14.62
C LYS A 385 6.69 -7.14 -15.85
N ILE A 386 6.40 -5.96 -16.39
CA ILE A 386 7.09 -5.42 -17.58
C ILE A 386 8.46 -4.89 -17.17
N GLY A 387 8.56 -4.31 -15.98
CA GLY A 387 9.77 -3.81 -15.38
C GLY A 387 9.48 -2.88 -14.22
N HIS A 388 10.52 -2.26 -13.66
CA HIS A 388 10.38 -1.37 -12.51
C HIS A 388 11.32 -0.17 -12.57
N ILE A 389 11.01 0.84 -11.77
CA ILE A 389 11.93 1.89 -11.33
C ILE A 389 12.30 1.67 -9.87
N ASP A 390 13.54 2.00 -9.50
CA ASP A 390 14.05 1.88 -8.13
C ASP A 390 14.02 3.25 -7.44
N LEU A 391 13.20 3.40 -6.41
CA LEU A 391 13.07 4.63 -5.65
C LEU A 391 14.26 4.88 -4.70
N MET A 392 15.13 3.89 -4.54
CA MET A 392 16.40 4.04 -3.82
C MET A 392 17.54 4.54 -4.72
N ASP A 393 17.34 4.61 -6.06
CA ASP A 393 18.38 5.04 -7.03
C ASP A 393 17.82 6.00 -8.08
N ILE A 394 17.31 7.15 -7.65
CA ILE A 394 16.77 8.19 -8.52
C ILE A 394 17.89 9.15 -8.95
N ASN A 395 18.00 9.47 -10.24
CA ASN A 395 18.94 10.47 -10.73
C ASN A 395 18.45 11.89 -10.39
N ASP A 396 19.36 12.73 -9.88
CA ASP A 396 19.09 14.16 -9.63
C ASP A 396 20.24 15.04 -10.10
N PRO A 397 20.57 15.00 -11.42
CA PRO A 397 21.72 15.74 -11.95
C PRO A 397 21.58 17.27 -11.86
N GLN A 398 20.36 17.76 -11.68
CA GLN A 398 20.07 19.20 -11.60
C GLN A 398 19.91 19.70 -10.17
N GLY A 399 20.01 18.81 -9.15
CA GLY A 399 19.82 19.17 -7.75
C GLY A 399 18.40 19.67 -7.44
N VAL A 400 17.38 19.00 -7.97
CA VAL A 400 15.96 19.34 -7.77
C VAL A 400 15.52 19.04 -6.35
N ALA A 401 16.13 18.02 -5.72
CA ALA A 401 15.82 17.60 -4.36
C ALA A 401 15.93 18.74 -3.36
N LYS A 402 14.90 18.97 -2.55
CA LYS A 402 14.91 19.99 -1.47
C LYS A 402 15.59 19.44 -0.21
N ARG A 403 15.64 18.12 -0.04
CA ARG A 403 16.33 17.36 1.01
C ARG A 403 16.62 15.94 0.50
N GLY A 404 17.54 15.22 1.11
CA GLY A 404 17.84 13.83 0.77
C GLY A 404 18.58 13.62 -0.56
N GLY A 405 18.96 14.70 -1.27
CA GLY A 405 19.79 14.64 -2.48
C GLY A 405 21.29 14.66 -2.14
N LYS A 406 22.09 13.82 -2.81
CA LYS A 406 23.54 13.72 -2.61
C LYS A 406 24.23 13.27 -3.91
N ASN A 407 25.24 14.00 -4.35
CA ASN A 407 26.10 13.62 -5.49
C ASN A 407 25.32 13.30 -6.79
N GLY A 408 24.28 14.10 -7.13
CA GLY A 408 23.46 13.88 -8.32
C GLY A 408 22.50 12.70 -8.23
N LYS A 409 22.27 12.16 -7.03
CA LYS A 409 21.32 11.11 -6.72
C LYS A 409 20.32 11.57 -5.64
N PHE A 410 19.17 10.96 -5.65
CA PHE A 410 18.13 11.12 -4.63
C PHE A 410 17.56 9.75 -4.25
N THR A 411 17.19 9.59 -3.01
CA THR A 411 16.55 8.38 -2.49
C THR A 411 15.23 8.71 -1.83
N PHE A 412 14.29 7.76 -1.90
CA PHE A 412 12.96 7.88 -1.28
C PHE A 412 12.77 6.72 -0.29
N PRO A 413 13.42 6.76 0.91
CA PRO A 413 13.63 5.61 1.75
C PRO A 413 12.60 5.48 2.87
N PHE A 414 11.35 5.86 2.64
CA PHE A 414 10.30 5.77 3.65
C PHE A 414 9.86 4.31 3.85
N VAL A 415 9.41 4.00 5.07
CA VAL A 415 8.89 2.66 5.35
C VAL A 415 7.63 2.40 4.54
N THR A 416 6.71 3.35 4.51
CA THR A 416 5.47 3.30 3.75
C THR A 416 5.53 4.30 2.60
N ILE A 417 5.53 3.79 1.37
CA ILE A 417 5.40 4.53 0.12
C ILE A 417 4.13 3.98 -0.51
N GLU A 418 3.07 4.77 -0.51
CA GLU A 418 1.72 4.27 -0.74
C GLU A 418 0.92 5.12 -1.74
N ASP A 419 1.61 6.01 -2.45
CA ASP A 419 0.98 6.87 -3.46
C ASP A 419 1.71 6.76 -4.79
N VAL A 420 1.04 6.37 -5.87
CA VAL A 420 1.58 6.44 -7.23
C VAL A 420 0.50 6.71 -8.26
N ASP A 421 0.65 7.74 -9.09
CA ASP A 421 -0.23 7.95 -10.25
C ASP A 421 0.54 8.50 -11.46
N VAL A 422 -0.03 8.33 -12.64
CA VAL A 422 0.49 8.89 -13.88
C VAL A 422 0.10 10.36 -13.99
N VAL A 423 1.09 11.23 -14.18
CA VAL A 423 0.86 12.67 -14.38
C VAL A 423 0.63 13.00 -15.84
N ASP A 424 1.48 12.48 -16.71
CA ASP A 424 1.40 12.61 -18.16
C ASP A 424 2.17 11.48 -18.87
N SER A 425 2.44 11.60 -20.18
CA SER A 425 3.16 10.58 -20.98
C SER A 425 4.60 10.31 -20.51
N ASP A 426 5.19 11.21 -19.74
CA ASP A 426 6.60 11.19 -19.37
C ASP A 426 6.84 11.24 -17.86
N HIS A 427 5.80 11.53 -17.06
CA HIS A 427 5.93 11.73 -15.62
C HIS A 427 4.93 10.89 -14.82
N LEU A 428 5.40 10.44 -13.66
CA LEU A 428 4.58 9.90 -12.59
C LEU A 428 4.86 10.66 -11.28
N ILE A 429 3.89 10.63 -10.37
CA ILE A 429 4.01 11.14 -9.02
C ILE A 429 4.08 9.96 -8.05
N VAL A 430 4.92 10.09 -7.03
CA VAL A 430 4.98 9.16 -5.89
C VAL A 430 4.97 9.97 -4.63
N ALA A 431 4.30 9.49 -3.58
CA ALA A 431 4.38 10.07 -2.25
C ALA A 431 4.42 8.99 -1.17
N ASN A 432 4.75 9.40 0.06
CA ASN A 432 4.78 8.51 1.21
C ASN A 432 3.62 8.77 2.14
N ASP A 433 3.16 7.71 2.79
CA ASP A 433 2.55 7.82 4.11
C ASP A 433 3.65 8.20 5.12
N ASN A 434 3.42 9.23 5.90
CA ASN A 434 4.37 9.67 6.91
C ASN A 434 4.21 8.98 8.27
N ASN A 435 3.26 8.04 8.41
CA ASN A 435 2.97 7.28 9.65
C ASN A 435 3.03 8.16 10.91
N LEU A 436 2.42 9.34 10.87
CA LEU A 436 2.43 10.25 12.00
C LEU A 436 1.71 9.61 13.22
N PRO A 437 2.34 9.54 14.38
CA PRO A 437 3.62 10.11 14.81
C PRO A 437 4.75 9.06 14.93
N TYR A 438 4.75 8.00 14.15
CA TYR A 438 5.52 6.78 14.39
C TYR A 438 6.61 6.48 13.36
N SER A 439 6.96 7.40 12.45
CA SER A 439 8.01 7.19 11.45
C SER A 439 9.06 8.30 11.44
N ALA A 440 10.31 7.92 11.18
CA ALA A 440 11.46 8.81 11.08
C ALA A 440 12.43 8.30 9.99
N GLY A 441 11.89 8.09 8.78
CA GLY A 441 12.57 7.46 7.65
C GLY A 441 13.47 8.40 6.87
N ARG A 442 13.25 9.74 6.95
CA ARG A 442 14.15 10.71 6.31
C ARG A 442 15.35 11.07 7.17
N LEU A 443 15.13 11.28 8.46
CA LEU A 443 16.15 11.60 9.45
C LEU A 443 15.84 10.96 10.80
N PRO A 444 16.81 10.34 11.47
CA PRO A 444 16.63 9.84 12.82
C PRO A 444 16.12 10.94 13.78
N ASN A 445 15.17 10.58 14.64
CA ASN A 445 14.56 11.47 15.65
C ASN A 445 13.77 12.66 15.09
N GLN A 446 13.38 12.61 13.82
CA GLN A 446 12.53 13.60 13.19
C GLN A 446 11.39 12.91 12.46
N GLN A 447 10.16 13.26 12.83
CA GLN A 447 8.95 12.77 12.14
C GLN A 447 9.03 13.09 10.66
N ASP A 448 8.66 12.12 9.84
CA ASP A 448 8.54 12.30 8.40
C ASP A 448 7.41 13.28 8.04
N ASP A 449 7.67 14.10 7.04
CA ASP A 449 6.63 14.87 6.35
C ASP A 449 5.97 14.00 5.28
N ASN A 450 4.80 14.39 4.78
CA ASN A 450 4.30 13.82 3.52
C ASN A 450 5.10 14.42 2.37
N GLU A 451 6.03 13.66 1.81
CA GLU A 451 6.88 14.05 0.68
C GLU A 451 6.28 13.56 -0.64
N PHE A 452 6.28 14.45 -1.63
CA PHE A 452 5.82 14.20 -2.99
C PHE A 452 6.99 14.35 -3.95
N ILE A 453 7.18 13.39 -4.83
CA ILE A 453 8.18 13.44 -5.88
C ILE A 453 7.54 13.31 -7.25
N LEU A 454 7.95 14.18 -8.17
CA LEU A 454 7.64 14.07 -9.60
C LEU A 454 8.80 13.40 -10.28
N LEU A 455 8.57 12.29 -10.94
CA LEU A 455 9.58 11.47 -11.59
C LEU A 455 9.41 11.50 -13.11
N HIS A 456 10.48 11.83 -13.83
CA HIS A 456 10.55 11.72 -15.28
C HIS A 456 11.04 10.33 -15.65
N ALA A 457 10.16 9.52 -16.27
CA ALA A 457 10.38 8.11 -16.58
C ALA A 457 9.72 7.69 -17.92
N PRO A 458 10.03 8.36 -19.04
CA PRO A 458 9.32 8.14 -20.32
C PRO A 458 9.49 6.73 -20.88
N GLU A 459 10.68 6.13 -20.75
CA GLU A 459 10.94 4.76 -21.23
C GLU A 459 10.11 3.73 -20.43
N PHE A 460 10.07 3.87 -19.10
CA PHE A 460 9.27 3.03 -18.23
C PHE A 460 7.76 3.14 -18.56
N LEU A 461 7.24 4.35 -18.70
CA LEU A 461 5.82 4.56 -18.99
C LEU A 461 5.40 4.04 -20.38
N ARG A 462 6.31 3.98 -21.35
CA ARG A 462 6.05 3.47 -22.71
C ARG A 462 6.36 1.98 -22.89
N ALA A 463 7.09 1.33 -21.97
CA ALA A 463 7.44 -0.08 -22.05
C ALA A 463 6.19 -0.98 -22.19
N ARG A 464 6.32 -2.14 -22.92
CA ARG A 464 5.21 -3.08 -23.19
C ARG A 464 5.60 -4.52 -22.83
#